data_6adfc8845394adfad07fedc462e7bb30
#
_entry.id   6adfc8845394adfad07fedc462e7bb30
#
_cell.length_a   1.000
_cell.length_b   1.000
_cell.length_c   1.000
_cell.angle_alpha   90.00
_cell.angle_beta   90.00
_cell.angle_gamma   90.00
#
_symmetry.space_group_name_H-M   'P 1'
#
loop_
_entity.id
_entity.type
_entity.pdbx_description
1 polymer ?
#
loop_
_entity_poly.entity_id
_entity_poly.type
_entity_poly.pdbx_seq_one_letter_code
_entity_poly.pdbx_strand_id
1 'polypeptide(L)'
;MIDFFYQGIFIIITTKGDQGDMNNGIDNNKCKASPIVTLTTDWGNRQFFSGMVKGALCSLIENVRIMDITHHVTQFNVQDAAFIVRRACIGFPPGTIHLIDVATQPPYIAVKAYNQYYLCCDNDFPQQAFGDDIDEVCSFPYDPQQTGTFASYTIFPEVAAKLASGATLMDVGQPYVLKNRLSTCHYAPLSERSYIVYIRFVDSYGNAYLGISDEKFEALRQGNKFYFDVRSAYVREKMEAYYDNPPSLDSNRRFRLTVSASGDMELSISGASFAQLMGRKVNESVILKIKDE
;
A
#
# COMPACT_ATOMS: atom_id res chain seq x y z
N MET A 1 13.67 -1.97 25.89
CA MET A 1 14.50 -1.40 24.83
C MET A 1 15.11 -2.58 24.09
N ILE A 2 14.41 -3.08 23.09
CA ILE A 2 14.86 -4.19 22.23
C ILE A 2 14.57 -3.73 20.79
N ASP A 3 15.66 -3.32 20.13
CA ASP A 3 15.67 -2.98 18.72
C ASP A 3 15.54 -4.26 17.90
N PHE A 4 14.46 -4.41 17.14
CA PHE A 4 14.38 -5.42 16.09
C PHE A 4 14.78 -4.79 14.76
N PHE A 5 16.01 -5.07 14.36
CA PHE A 5 16.53 -4.79 13.04
C PHE A 5 15.82 -5.65 11.98
N TYR A 6 15.17 -5.03 11.04
CA TYR A 6 14.81 -5.64 9.76
C TYR A 6 16.11 -5.89 8.98
N GLN A 7 16.58 -7.13 8.97
CA GLN A 7 17.71 -7.51 8.11
C GLN A 7 17.21 -7.69 6.67
N GLY A 8 17.37 -6.64 5.86
CA GLY A 8 17.31 -6.75 4.41
C GLY A 8 18.49 -7.62 3.94
N ILE A 9 18.20 -8.67 3.18
CA ILE A 9 19.22 -9.52 2.54
C ILE A 9 19.90 -8.70 1.47
N PHE A 10 21.08 -8.14 1.77
CA PHE A 10 22.02 -7.64 0.77
C PHE A 10 22.86 -8.80 0.24
N ILE A 11 22.62 -9.23 -0.98
CA ILE A 11 23.55 -10.13 -1.69
C ILE A 11 24.71 -9.28 -2.18
N ILE A 12 25.81 -9.29 -1.44
CA ILE A 12 27.08 -8.72 -1.91
C ILE A 12 27.76 -9.77 -2.76
N ILE A 13 27.75 -9.60 -4.08
CA ILE A 13 28.59 -10.37 -5.00
C ILE A 13 29.98 -9.73 -4.97
N THR A 14 30.91 -10.29 -4.19
CA THR A 14 32.32 -9.92 -4.26
C THR A 14 32.99 -10.71 -5.38
N THR A 15 33.24 -10.06 -6.49
CA THR A 15 34.18 -10.57 -7.50
C THR A 15 35.60 -10.16 -7.07
N LYS A 16 36.44 -11.15 -6.73
CA LYS A 16 37.87 -10.95 -6.66
C LYS A 16 38.40 -10.79 -8.09
N GLY A 17 39.01 -9.68 -8.40
CA GLY A 17 39.67 -9.43 -9.68
C GLY A 17 40.75 -8.37 -9.55
N ASP A 18 41.93 -8.79 -9.65
CA ASP A 18 43.22 -8.20 -10.09
C ASP A 18 43.43 -6.69 -9.97
N GLN A 19 44.54 -6.35 -9.28
CA GLN A 19 45.15 -5.03 -9.26
C GLN A 19 45.86 -4.77 -10.60
N GLY A 20 45.36 -3.81 -11.35
CA GLY A 20 46.02 -3.20 -12.47
C GLY A 20 45.84 -1.67 -12.38
N ASP A 21 46.92 -0.96 -12.07
CA ASP A 21 47.01 0.50 -12.13
C ASP A 21 46.69 0.99 -13.55
N MET A 22 45.60 1.74 -13.69
CA MET A 22 45.44 2.71 -14.78
C MET A 22 44.74 3.94 -14.27
N ASN A 23 45.53 4.95 -14.06
CA ASN A 23 45.11 6.33 -13.83
C ASN A 23 44.48 6.86 -15.14
N ASN A 24 43.18 6.74 -15.28
CA ASN A 24 42.39 7.46 -16.29
C ASN A 24 41.23 8.14 -15.61
N GLY A 25 41.13 9.44 -15.81
CA GLY A 25 40.16 10.35 -15.22
C GLY A 25 38.75 9.76 -15.29
N ILE A 26 38.26 9.33 -14.14
CA ILE A 26 36.87 8.97 -13.97
C ILE A 26 36.12 10.28 -13.93
N ASP A 27 35.48 10.58 -15.06
CA ASP A 27 34.46 11.61 -15.16
C ASP A 27 33.42 11.33 -14.08
N ASN A 28 33.39 12.18 -13.05
CA ASN A 28 32.47 12.09 -11.90
C ASN A 28 31.02 12.45 -12.32
N ASN A 29 30.61 12.07 -13.50
CA ASN A 29 29.21 12.03 -13.89
C ASN A 29 28.57 10.78 -13.23
N LYS A 30 28.30 10.91 -11.88
CA LYS A 30 27.42 9.98 -11.21
C LYS A 30 26.15 9.90 -12.05
N CYS A 31 25.95 8.79 -12.73
CA CYS A 31 24.75 8.50 -13.48
C CYS A 31 23.56 8.68 -12.52
N LYS A 32 22.89 9.83 -12.63
CA LYS A 32 21.76 10.16 -11.75
C LYS A 32 20.72 9.06 -11.99
N ALA A 33 20.35 8.34 -10.95
CA ALA A 33 19.38 7.27 -11.07
C ALA A 33 18.10 7.82 -11.74
N SER A 34 17.57 7.09 -12.72
CA SER A 34 16.34 7.50 -13.43
C SER A 34 15.21 7.67 -12.42
N PRO A 35 14.50 8.81 -12.42
CA PRO A 35 13.37 9.02 -11.53
C PRO A 35 12.30 7.95 -11.73
N ILE A 36 11.70 7.48 -10.64
CA ILE A 36 10.59 6.52 -10.67
C ILE A 36 9.32 7.25 -10.32
N VAL A 37 8.30 7.11 -11.17
CA VAL A 37 6.95 7.61 -10.91
C VAL A 37 5.99 6.43 -10.99
N THR A 38 5.12 6.25 -9.99
CA THR A 38 4.12 5.18 -10.02
C THR A 38 2.71 5.76 -10.12
N LEU A 39 1.79 4.99 -10.68
CA LEU A 39 0.39 5.38 -10.84
C LEU A 39 -0.52 4.38 -10.11
N THR A 40 -1.39 4.91 -9.23
CA THR A 40 -2.47 4.17 -8.56
C THR A 40 -3.77 4.93 -8.77
N THR A 41 -4.69 4.36 -9.52
CA THR A 41 -5.91 5.07 -9.93
C THR A 41 -7.13 4.15 -10.03
N ASP A 42 -8.32 4.75 -10.14
CA ASP A 42 -9.59 4.06 -10.38
C ASP A 42 -10.11 4.23 -11.82
N TRP A 43 -9.26 4.63 -12.76
CA TRP A 43 -9.65 4.94 -14.14
C TRP A 43 -10.01 3.71 -14.99
N GLY A 44 -9.53 2.52 -14.60
CA GLY A 44 -9.61 1.32 -15.43
C GLY A 44 -8.68 1.39 -16.65
N ASN A 45 -8.63 0.30 -17.43
CA ASN A 45 -7.72 0.17 -18.57
C ASN A 45 -8.29 0.65 -19.91
N ARG A 46 -9.56 1.00 -19.97
CA ARG A 46 -10.23 1.39 -21.23
C ARG A 46 -10.20 2.90 -21.51
N GLN A 47 -9.73 3.68 -20.53
CA GLN A 47 -9.71 5.14 -20.63
C GLN A 47 -8.36 5.63 -21.16
N PHE A 48 -8.39 6.81 -21.80
CA PHE A 48 -7.19 7.47 -22.32
C PHE A 48 -6.39 8.22 -21.23
N PHE A 49 -6.94 8.34 -20.02
CA PHE A 49 -6.38 9.13 -18.91
C PHE A 49 -4.95 8.75 -18.55
N SER A 50 -4.66 7.45 -18.43
CA SER A 50 -3.30 6.98 -18.11
C SER A 50 -2.29 7.38 -19.19
N GLY A 51 -2.70 7.32 -20.46
CA GLY A 51 -1.86 7.77 -21.59
C GLY A 51 -1.54 9.26 -21.53
N MET A 52 -2.53 10.10 -21.22
CA MET A 52 -2.34 11.54 -21.06
C MET A 52 -1.34 11.87 -19.94
N VAL A 53 -1.53 11.29 -18.76
CA VAL A 53 -0.65 11.53 -17.61
C VAL A 53 0.77 11.02 -17.86
N LYS A 54 0.92 9.83 -18.46
CA LYS A 54 2.23 9.30 -18.84
C LYS A 54 2.92 10.19 -19.87
N GLY A 55 2.19 10.67 -20.87
CA GLY A 55 2.72 11.62 -21.86
C GLY A 55 3.22 12.92 -21.22
N ALA A 56 2.46 13.49 -20.28
CA ALA A 56 2.86 14.69 -19.55
C ALA A 56 4.12 14.43 -18.70
N LEU A 57 4.18 13.32 -17.97
CA LEU A 57 5.36 12.93 -17.18
C LEU A 57 6.61 12.75 -18.06
N CYS A 58 6.48 12.06 -19.20
CA CYS A 58 7.59 11.87 -20.13
C CYS A 58 8.08 13.17 -20.77
N SER A 59 7.18 14.15 -20.93
CA SER A 59 7.53 15.47 -21.49
C SER A 59 8.26 16.36 -20.48
N LEU A 60 8.03 16.16 -19.18
CA LEU A 60 8.56 17.02 -18.11
C LEU A 60 9.75 16.41 -17.37
N ILE A 61 9.90 15.09 -17.38
CA ILE A 61 10.92 14.39 -16.60
C ILE A 61 11.77 13.53 -17.52
N GLU A 62 13.02 13.95 -17.67
CA GLU A 62 14.00 13.20 -18.49
C GLU A 62 14.27 11.81 -17.92
N ASN A 63 14.28 10.78 -18.78
CA ASN A 63 14.57 9.39 -18.41
C ASN A 63 13.66 8.84 -17.30
N VAL A 64 12.44 9.34 -17.16
CA VAL A 64 11.48 8.84 -16.16
C VAL A 64 11.12 7.37 -16.41
N ARG A 65 11.09 6.59 -15.34
CA ARG A 65 10.51 5.24 -15.33
C ARG A 65 9.11 5.31 -14.72
N ILE A 66 8.09 5.05 -15.52
CA ILE A 66 6.70 5.06 -15.08
C ILE A 66 6.25 3.62 -14.86
N MET A 67 5.69 3.34 -13.68
CA MET A 67 5.23 2.01 -13.28
C MET A 67 3.79 2.09 -12.81
N ASP A 68 2.90 1.32 -13.42
CA ASP A 68 1.53 1.20 -12.96
C ASP A 68 1.48 0.25 -11.77
N ILE A 69 0.99 0.73 -10.64
CA ILE A 69 0.61 -0.15 -9.52
C ILE A 69 -0.73 -0.80 -9.88
N THR A 70 -1.73 0.03 -10.15
CA THR A 70 -3.02 -0.42 -10.67
C THR A 70 -3.84 0.77 -11.17
N HIS A 71 -4.69 0.51 -12.17
CA HIS A 71 -5.75 1.42 -12.59
C HIS A 71 -7.15 0.88 -12.22
N HIS A 72 -7.20 -0.16 -11.38
CA HIS A 72 -8.41 -0.88 -11.00
C HIS A 72 -8.74 -0.76 -9.51
N VAL A 73 -8.32 0.33 -8.86
CA VAL A 73 -8.89 0.66 -7.54
C VAL A 73 -10.40 0.74 -7.70
N THR A 74 -11.15 0.24 -6.74
CA THR A 74 -12.61 0.39 -6.73
C THR A 74 -12.95 1.88 -6.83
N GLN A 75 -13.83 2.25 -7.77
CA GLN A 75 -14.15 3.64 -8.07
C GLN A 75 -14.52 4.43 -6.80
N PHE A 76 -13.88 5.57 -6.64
CA PHE A 76 -14.03 6.49 -5.49
C PHE A 76 -13.70 5.88 -4.13
N ASN A 77 -13.14 4.67 -4.07
CA ASN A 77 -12.84 3.99 -2.81
C ASN A 77 -11.42 4.32 -2.30
N VAL A 78 -11.34 5.35 -1.48
CA VAL A 78 -10.11 5.82 -0.85
C VAL A 78 -9.47 4.75 0.06
N GLN A 79 -10.28 3.93 0.74
CA GLN A 79 -9.79 2.85 1.61
C GLN A 79 -9.06 1.76 0.82
N ASP A 80 -9.60 1.44 -0.34
CA ASP A 80 -9.01 0.46 -1.27
C ASP A 80 -7.66 0.97 -1.78
N ALA A 81 -7.62 2.25 -2.22
CA ALA A 81 -6.38 2.92 -2.62
C ALA A 81 -5.32 2.91 -1.50
N ALA A 82 -5.70 3.28 -0.29
CA ALA A 82 -4.81 3.32 0.86
C ALA A 82 -4.26 1.92 1.21
N PHE A 83 -5.10 0.90 1.15
CA PHE A 83 -4.69 -0.49 1.37
C PHE A 83 -3.65 -0.93 0.33
N ILE A 84 -3.92 -0.68 -0.96
CA ILE A 84 -3.05 -1.07 -2.07
C ILE A 84 -1.71 -0.31 -1.99
N VAL A 85 -1.74 1.01 -1.87
CA VAL A 85 -0.54 1.85 -1.88
C VAL A 85 0.39 1.51 -0.72
N ARG A 86 -0.13 1.40 0.51
CA ARG A 86 0.70 1.04 1.66
C ARG A 86 1.47 -0.27 1.43
N ARG A 87 0.90 -1.23 0.74
CA ARG A 87 1.50 -2.56 0.54
C ARG A 87 2.39 -2.64 -0.70
N ALA A 88 1.97 -1.99 -1.77
CA ALA A 88 2.71 -2.04 -3.02
C ALA A 88 3.88 -1.05 -3.05
N CYS A 89 3.75 0.13 -2.42
CA CYS A 89 4.66 1.23 -2.62
C CYS A 89 5.80 1.30 -1.60
N ILE A 90 5.61 0.82 -0.38
CA ILE A 90 6.60 0.96 0.70
C ILE A 90 7.98 0.37 0.36
N GLY A 91 8.03 -0.66 -0.48
CA GLY A 91 9.28 -1.30 -0.93
C GLY A 91 9.99 -0.61 -2.10
N PHE A 92 9.46 0.50 -2.62
CA PHE A 92 10.12 1.25 -3.69
C PHE A 92 11.34 2.01 -3.17
N PRO A 93 12.33 2.31 -4.03
CA PRO A 93 13.51 3.07 -3.64
C PRO A 93 13.16 4.45 -3.07
N PRO A 94 13.98 4.99 -2.14
CA PRO A 94 13.84 6.36 -1.67
C PRO A 94 13.80 7.37 -2.82
N GLY A 95 12.97 8.41 -2.67
CA GLY A 95 12.77 9.43 -3.70
C GLY A 95 11.79 9.04 -4.80
N THR A 96 11.19 7.83 -4.75
CA THR A 96 10.08 7.47 -5.67
C THR A 96 8.89 8.40 -5.46
N ILE A 97 8.24 8.76 -6.54
CA ILE A 97 7.07 9.65 -6.57
C ILE A 97 5.84 8.82 -6.95
N HIS A 98 4.86 8.79 -6.09
CA HIS A 98 3.62 8.04 -6.28
C HIS A 98 2.49 9.00 -6.60
N LEU A 99 1.81 8.84 -7.74
CA LEU A 99 0.59 9.56 -8.08
C LEU A 99 -0.61 8.71 -7.71
N ILE A 100 -1.48 9.23 -6.85
CA ILE A 100 -2.70 8.58 -6.41
C ILE A 100 -3.88 9.42 -6.86
N ASP A 101 -4.64 8.92 -7.84
CA ASP A 101 -5.84 9.57 -8.34
C ASP A 101 -7.06 8.67 -8.14
N VAL A 102 -7.63 8.81 -6.95
CA VAL A 102 -8.86 8.14 -6.53
C VAL A 102 -9.70 9.14 -5.74
N ALA A 103 -10.93 9.38 -6.17
CA ALA A 103 -11.82 10.39 -5.57
C ALA A 103 -11.15 11.78 -5.45
N THR A 104 -10.45 12.19 -6.51
CA THR A 104 -9.56 13.35 -6.52
C THR A 104 -10.32 14.66 -6.51
N GLN A 105 -10.06 15.49 -5.52
CA GLN A 105 -10.61 16.85 -5.37
C GLN A 105 -9.68 17.70 -4.49
N PRO A 106 -9.71 19.03 -4.65
CA PRO A 106 -8.87 19.89 -3.81
C PRO A 106 -9.22 19.78 -2.31
N PRO A 107 -8.26 19.99 -1.40
CA PRO A 107 -6.90 20.44 -1.68
C PRO A 107 -6.00 19.31 -2.22
N TYR A 108 -5.17 19.66 -3.20
CA TYR A 108 -4.11 18.78 -3.70
C TYR A 108 -2.88 18.92 -2.85
N ILE A 109 -2.29 17.78 -2.48
CA ILE A 109 -1.20 17.71 -1.51
C ILE A 109 -0.10 16.77 -1.97
N ALA A 110 1.10 17.03 -1.47
CA ALA A 110 2.18 16.05 -1.49
C ALA A 110 2.51 15.65 -0.05
N VAL A 111 2.61 14.36 0.15
CA VAL A 111 2.96 13.73 1.44
C VAL A 111 4.32 13.08 1.31
N LYS A 112 5.18 13.26 2.31
CA LYS A 112 6.41 12.51 2.47
C LYS A 112 6.22 11.45 3.54
N ALA A 113 6.46 10.21 3.19
CA ALA A 113 6.46 9.07 4.08
C ALA A 113 7.43 8.01 3.55
N TYR A 114 8.10 7.24 4.42
CA TYR A 114 9.06 6.19 4.03
C TYR A 114 10.17 6.65 3.07
N ASN A 115 10.60 7.90 3.19
CA ASN A 115 11.55 8.55 2.26
C ASN A 115 11.06 8.61 0.79
N GLN A 116 9.77 8.60 0.56
CA GLN A 116 9.10 8.66 -0.75
C GLN A 116 8.08 9.80 -0.75
N TYR A 117 7.59 10.16 -1.94
CA TYR A 117 6.63 11.24 -2.12
C TYR A 117 5.31 10.69 -2.67
N TYR A 118 4.18 11.18 -2.15
CA TYR A 118 2.85 10.76 -2.56
C TYR A 118 2.02 11.98 -2.93
N LEU A 119 1.72 12.13 -4.22
CA LEU A 119 0.86 13.20 -4.76
C LEU A 119 -0.59 12.70 -4.75
N CYS A 120 -1.43 13.36 -3.98
CA CYS A 120 -2.82 12.93 -3.74
C CYS A 120 -3.70 14.10 -3.31
N CYS A 121 -4.84 13.80 -2.75
CA CYS A 121 -5.76 14.77 -2.14
C CYS A 121 -5.87 14.54 -0.64
N ASP A 122 -6.28 15.57 0.10
CA ASP A 122 -6.70 15.42 1.50
C ASP A 122 -8.15 14.91 1.56
N ASN A 123 -8.32 13.63 1.25
CA ASN A 123 -9.59 12.91 1.19
C ASN A 123 -9.58 11.64 2.09
N ASP A 124 -8.87 11.68 3.22
CA ASP A 124 -8.57 10.60 4.15
C ASP A 124 -7.52 9.58 3.66
N PHE A 125 -7.09 9.63 2.40
CA PHE A 125 -6.09 8.70 1.88
C PHE A 125 -4.79 8.72 2.69
N PRO A 126 -4.15 9.88 2.97
CA PRO A 126 -2.88 9.90 3.70
C PRO A 126 -2.99 9.28 5.09
N GLN A 127 -4.03 9.62 5.83
CA GLN A 127 -4.23 9.10 7.19
C GLN A 127 -4.46 7.60 7.19
N GLN A 128 -5.22 7.09 6.22
CA GLN A 128 -5.51 5.66 6.11
C GLN A 128 -4.31 4.84 5.60
N ALA A 129 -3.51 5.43 4.72
CA ALA A 129 -2.34 4.77 4.16
C ALA A 129 -1.14 4.77 5.13
N PHE A 130 -0.89 5.89 5.81
CA PHE A 130 0.36 6.12 6.51
C PHE A 130 0.20 6.37 8.01
N GLY A 131 -0.95 6.93 8.48
CA GLY A 131 -1.16 7.23 9.89
C GLY A 131 -0.06 8.12 10.46
N ASP A 132 0.62 7.61 11.48
CA ASP A 132 1.72 8.30 12.18
C ASP A 132 3.06 8.25 11.42
N ASP A 133 3.16 7.51 10.32
CA ASP A 133 4.38 7.41 9.49
C ASP A 133 4.53 8.59 8.50
N ILE A 134 3.71 9.62 8.62
CA ILE A 134 3.79 10.84 7.79
C ILE A 134 4.87 11.76 8.35
N ASP A 135 5.91 12.02 7.54
CA ASP A 135 7.00 12.93 7.91
C ASP A 135 6.64 14.39 7.68
N GLU A 136 6.06 14.70 6.50
CA GLU A 136 5.84 16.07 6.04
C GLU A 136 4.68 16.12 5.04
N VAL A 137 3.92 17.22 5.05
CA VAL A 137 2.82 17.46 4.10
C VAL A 137 2.88 18.90 3.61
N CYS A 138 2.73 19.08 2.30
CA CYS A 138 2.48 20.40 1.72
C CYS A 138 1.24 20.37 0.83
N SER A 139 0.54 21.50 0.73
CA SER A 139 -0.47 21.74 -0.28
C SER A 139 0.10 22.63 -1.38
N PHE A 140 -0.24 22.37 -2.62
CA PHE A 140 0.14 23.23 -3.73
C PHE A 140 -1.05 23.99 -4.28
N PRO A 141 -0.80 25.25 -4.71
CA PRO A 141 -1.86 26.08 -5.25
C PRO A 141 -2.40 25.47 -6.55
N TYR A 142 -3.68 25.64 -6.78
CA TYR A 142 -4.30 25.33 -8.06
C TYR A 142 -5.20 26.48 -8.49
N ASP A 143 -5.28 26.69 -9.81
CA ASP A 143 -6.22 27.61 -10.42
C ASP A 143 -7.32 26.77 -11.09
N PRO A 144 -8.59 26.86 -10.63
CA PRO A 144 -9.68 26.09 -11.24
C PRO A 144 -9.85 26.33 -12.74
N GLN A 145 -9.50 27.53 -13.24
CA GLN A 145 -9.61 27.86 -14.66
C GLN A 145 -8.52 27.17 -15.50
N GLN A 146 -7.33 26.95 -14.94
CA GLN A 146 -6.22 26.30 -15.63
C GLN A 146 -6.21 24.78 -15.40
N THR A 147 -6.64 24.35 -14.23
CA THR A 147 -6.62 22.94 -13.84
C THR A 147 -7.66 22.11 -14.59
N GLY A 148 -8.80 22.72 -14.94
CA GLY A 148 -9.93 22.00 -15.52
C GLY A 148 -10.47 20.92 -14.58
N THR A 149 -10.90 19.80 -15.16
CA THR A 149 -11.51 18.68 -14.42
C THR A 149 -10.53 17.55 -14.14
N PHE A 150 -9.24 17.67 -14.51
CA PHE A 150 -8.28 16.57 -14.45
C PHE A 150 -6.92 17.01 -13.90
N ALA A 151 -6.87 17.20 -12.58
CA ALA A 151 -5.68 17.68 -11.86
C ALA A 151 -4.47 16.74 -12.01
N SER A 152 -4.69 15.45 -12.08
CA SER A 152 -3.63 14.45 -12.27
C SER A 152 -2.90 14.57 -13.62
N TYR A 153 -3.50 15.23 -14.57
CA TYR A 153 -2.87 15.56 -15.84
C TYR A 153 -2.19 16.94 -15.83
N THR A 154 -2.79 17.93 -15.16
CA THR A 154 -2.33 19.32 -15.23
C THR A 154 -1.38 19.71 -14.11
N ILE A 155 -1.62 19.26 -12.88
CA ILE A 155 -0.85 19.68 -11.69
C ILE A 155 0.20 18.64 -11.28
N PHE A 156 -0.20 17.38 -11.14
CA PHE A 156 0.68 16.36 -10.55
C PHE A 156 1.96 16.12 -11.36
N PRO A 157 1.96 16.13 -12.71
CA PRO A 157 3.20 15.97 -13.47
C PRO A 157 4.20 17.11 -13.26
N GLU A 158 3.75 18.35 -13.09
CA GLU A 158 4.63 19.50 -12.82
C GLU A 158 5.27 19.38 -11.41
N VAL A 159 4.48 19.02 -10.42
CA VAL A 159 4.99 18.78 -9.06
C VAL A 159 5.96 17.59 -9.05
N ALA A 160 5.61 16.51 -9.74
CA ALA A 160 6.49 15.35 -9.88
C ALA A 160 7.83 15.72 -10.54
N ALA A 161 7.81 16.55 -11.57
CA ALA A 161 9.03 17.01 -12.25
C ALA A 161 9.95 17.82 -11.32
N LYS A 162 9.39 18.70 -10.50
CA LYS A 162 10.17 19.44 -9.48
C LYS A 162 10.80 18.50 -8.45
N LEU A 163 10.01 17.57 -7.89
CA LEU A 163 10.52 16.59 -6.92
C LEU A 163 11.59 15.68 -7.55
N ALA A 164 11.39 15.23 -8.80
CA ALA A 164 12.37 14.42 -9.54
C ALA A 164 13.69 15.18 -9.79
N SER A 165 13.64 16.50 -9.91
CA SER A 165 14.85 17.35 -10.03
C SER A 165 15.57 17.58 -8.70
N GLY A 166 14.98 17.17 -7.57
CA GLY A 166 15.56 17.29 -6.22
C GLY A 166 14.97 18.42 -5.37
N ALA A 167 13.84 19.00 -5.79
CA ALA A 167 13.10 19.95 -4.97
C ALA A 167 12.57 19.29 -3.69
N THR A 168 12.49 20.07 -2.61
CA THR A 168 11.83 19.66 -1.36
C THR A 168 10.32 19.89 -1.44
N LEU A 169 9.56 19.40 -0.46
CA LEU A 169 8.13 19.69 -0.38
C LEU A 169 7.85 21.19 -0.23
N MET A 170 8.72 21.90 0.46
CA MET A 170 8.58 23.35 0.68
C MET A 170 8.89 24.18 -0.57
N ASP A 171 9.59 23.61 -1.56
CA ASP A 171 9.82 24.25 -2.85
C ASP A 171 8.63 24.08 -3.80
N VAL A 172 7.74 23.11 -3.54
CA VAL A 172 6.59 22.83 -4.40
C VAL A 172 5.26 23.31 -3.82
N GLY A 173 5.19 23.58 -2.51
CA GLY A 173 3.95 24.00 -1.88
C GLY A 173 4.13 24.72 -0.54
N GLN A 174 3.04 24.88 0.17
CA GLN A 174 3.01 25.47 1.52
C GLN A 174 2.77 24.38 2.56
N PRO A 175 3.34 24.48 3.78
CA PRO A 175 3.04 23.55 4.85
C PRO A 175 1.53 23.34 5.01
N TYR A 176 1.10 22.10 5.15
CA TYR A 176 -0.30 21.76 5.24
C TYR A 176 -0.58 20.82 6.40
N VAL A 177 -1.63 21.10 7.14
CA VAL A 177 -2.12 20.24 8.21
C VAL A 177 -3.31 19.45 7.68
N LEU A 178 -3.16 18.13 7.67
CA LEU A 178 -4.23 17.23 7.24
C LEU A 178 -5.47 17.41 8.11
N LYS A 179 -6.64 17.37 7.51
CA LYS A 179 -7.89 17.41 8.25
C LYS A 179 -8.03 16.12 9.05
N ASN A 180 -8.17 16.26 10.36
CA ASN A 180 -8.47 15.11 11.21
C ASN A 180 -9.87 14.59 10.86
N ARG A 181 -9.89 13.37 10.32
CA ARG A 181 -11.12 12.62 10.08
C ARG A 181 -11.12 11.36 10.93
N LEU A 182 -12.28 10.76 11.10
CA LEU A 182 -12.42 9.57 11.92
C LEU A 182 -11.54 8.45 11.35
N SER A 183 -10.64 7.94 12.18
CA SER A 183 -9.86 6.75 11.84
C SER A 183 -10.79 5.59 11.57
N THR A 184 -10.58 4.89 10.46
CA THR A 184 -11.34 3.68 10.16
C THR A 184 -10.98 2.61 11.19
N CYS A 185 -11.97 2.16 11.95
CA CYS A 185 -11.77 1.06 12.88
C CYS A 185 -11.52 -0.23 12.09
N HIS A 186 -10.35 -0.82 12.25
CA HIS A 186 -9.98 -2.05 11.56
C HIS A 186 -10.35 -3.30 12.36
N TYR A 187 -10.37 -3.19 13.68
CA TYR A 187 -10.88 -4.18 14.62
C TYR A 187 -11.33 -3.48 15.91
N ALA A 188 -12.26 -4.09 16.64
CA ALA A 188 -12.76 -3.56 17.90
C ALA A 188 -13.02 -4.68 18.91
N PRO A 189 -12.80 -4.47 20.20
CA PRO A 189 -13.21 -5.44 21.22
C PRO A 189 -14.73 -5.57 21.23
N LEU A 190 -15.23 -6.80 21.23
CA LEU A 190 -16.64 -7.14 21.40
C LEU A 190 -16.91 -7.56 22.83
N SER A 191 -15.95 -8.26 23.43
CA SER A 191 -15.91 -8.67 24.84
C SER A 191 -14.46 -8.86 25.25
N GLU A 192 -14.21 -9.29 26.49
CA GLU A 192 -12.88 -9.48 27.03
C GLU A 192 -11.96 -10.37 26.15
N ARG A 193 -12.54 -11.38 25.46
CA ARG A 193 -11.82 -12.32 24.59
C ARG A 193 -12.41 -12.49 23.21
N SER A 194 -13.15 -11.50 22.76
CA SER A 194 -13.76 -11.50 21.44
C SER A 194 -13.56 -10.15 20.76
N TYR A 195 -13.27 -10.20 19.46
CA TYR A 195 -12.99 -9.02 18.66
C TYR A 195 -13.76 -9.08 17.35
N ILE A 196 -14.36 -7.96 16.96
CA ILE A 196 -14.85 -7.76 15.61
C ILE A 196 -13.63 -7.37 14.78
N VAL A 197 -13.38 -8.09 13.68
CA VAL A 197 -12.29 -7.80 12.75
C VAL A 197 -12.89 -7.56 11.36
N TYR A 198 -12.61 -6.39 10.77
CA TYR A 198 -13.16 -6.02 9.48
C TYR A 198 -12.32 -6.54 8.33
N ILE A 199 -12.97 -6.93 7.24
CA ILE A 199 -12.34 -7.25 5.96
C ILE A 199 -11.96 -5.94 5.29
N ARG A 200 -10.69 -5.75 5.02
CA ARG A 200 -10.15 -4.52 4.46
C ARG A 200 -9.99 -4.55 2.95
N PHE A 201 -9.74 -5.74 2.43
CA PHE A 201 -9.52 -5.96 1.02
C PHE A 201 -9.92 -7.38 0.64
N VAL A 202 -10.36 -7.57 -0.59
CA VAL A 202 -10.58 -8.88 -1.18
C VAL A 202 -9.82 -8.90 -2.50
N ASP A 203 -8.89 -9.83 -2.64
CA ASP A 203 -8.08 -9.94 -3.84
C ASP A 203 -8.84 -10.60 -5.01
N SER A 204 -8.19 -10.69 -6.16
CA SER A 204 -8.76 -11.30 -7.37
C SER A 204 -9.03 -12.81 -7.25
N TYR A 205 -8.40 -13.47 -6.28
CA TYR A 205 -8.64 -14.89 -5.96
C TYR A 205 -9.81 -15.06 -4.99
N GLY A 206 -10.27 -13.95 -4.41
CA GLY A 206 -11.32 -13.93 -3.39
C GLY A 206 -10.83 -14.21 -1.98
N ASN A 207 -9.54 -14.06 -1.71
CA ASN A 207 -9.00 -14.10 -0.36
C ASN A 207 -9.34 -12.80 0.37
N ALA A 208 -9.69 -12.90 1.66
CA ALA A 208 -10.11 -11.76 2.46
C ALA A 208 -9.00 -11.33 3.42
N TYR A 209 -8.45 -10.15 3.20
CA TYR A 209 -7.45 -9.52 4.08
C TYR A 209 -8.15 -8.84 5.25
N LEU A 210 -7.70 -9.18 6.44
CA LEU A 210 -8.30 -8.69 7.69
C LEU A 210 -7.65 -7.40 8.17
N GLY A 211 -8.39 -6.61 8.92
CA GLY A 211 -7.91 -5.39 9.56
C GLY A 211 -7.04 -5.63 10.80
N ILE A 212 -6.26 -6.71 10.79
CA ILE A 212 -5.36 -7.06 11.88
C ILE A 212 -4.09 -7.68 11.28
N SER A 213 -2.93 -7.21 11.72
CA SER A 213 -1.63 -7.81 11.38
C SER A 213 -1.40 -9.09 12.17
N ASP A 214 -0.45 -9.91 11.70
CA ASP A 214 -0.01 -11.09 12.42
C ASP A 214 0.52 -10.75 13.82
N GLU A 215 1.38 -9.74 13.91
CA GLU A 215 1.92 -9.27 15.19
C GLU A 215 0.80 -8.91 16.19
N LYS A 216 -0.21 -8.15 15.72
CA LYS A 216 -1.33 -7.76 16.56
C LYS A 216 -2.22 -8.94 16.94
N PHE A 217 -2.44 -9.86 16.02
CA PHE A 217 -3.17 -11.10 16.29
C PHE A 217 -2.47 -11.94 17.36
N GLU A 218 -1.15 -12.14 17.26
CA GLU A 218 -0.36 -12.86 18.24
C GLU A 218 -0.36 -12.18 19.61
N ALA A 219 -0.27 -10.83 19.62
CA ALA A 219 -0.36 -10.06 20.86
C ALA A 219 -1.74 -10.18 21.55
N LEU A 220 -2.81 -10.32 20.78
CA LEU A 220 -4.15 -10.53 21.34
C LEU A 220 -4.36 -11.94 21.88
N ARG A 221 -3.92 -12.96 21.14
CA ARG A 221 -4.16 -14.35 21.56
C ARG A 221 -3.20 -14.86 22.64
N GLN A 222 -2.00 -14.29 22.75
CA GLN A 222 -0.99 -14.66 23.76
C GLN A 222 -0.75 -16.17 23.87
N GLY A 223 -0.69 -16.87 22.73
CA GLY A 223 -0.54 -18.31 22.67
C GLY A 223 -1.82 -19.13 22.87
N ASN A 224 -2.91 -18.53 23.34
CA ASN A 224 -4.17 -19.21 23.55
C ASN A 224 -4.78 -19.75 22.25
N LYS A 225 -5.64 -20.77 22.37
CA LYS A 225 -6.44 -21.26 21.25
C LYS A 225 -7.41 -20.19 20.76
N PHE A 226 -7.70 -20.19 19.50
CA PHE A 226 -8.58 -19.21 18.89
C PHE A 226 -9.51 -19.85 17.83
N TYR A 227 -10.50 -19.09 17.41
CA TYR A 227 -11.19 -19.32 16.13
C TYR A 227 -11.74 -18.02 15.57
N PHE A 228 -11.76 -17.96 14.23
CA PHE A 228 -12.55 -16.96 13.52
C PHE A 228 -13.92 -17.55 13.20
N ASP A 229 -14.96 -16.87 13.64
CA ASP A 229 -16.34 -17.15 13.26
C ASP A 229 -16.64 -16.37 11.98
N VAL A 230 -16.82 -17.09 10.91
CA VAL A 230 -17.06 -16.54 9.56
C VAL A 230 -18.49 -16.83 9.08
N ARG A 231 -19.47 -16.84 10.00
CA ARG A 231 -20.91 -17.03 9.81
C ARG A 231 -21.37 -18.51 9.86
N SER A 232 -20.85 -19.34 8.98
CA SER A 232 -21.27 -20.77 8.89
C SER A 232 -20.11 -21.74 9.04
N ALA A 233 -18.91 -21.19 9.31
CA ALA A 233 -17.70 -21.96 9.50
C ALA A 233 -16.80 -21.34 10.56
N TYR A 234 -15.89 -22.16 11.09
CA TYR A 234 -14.90 -21.73 12.08
C TYR A 234 -13.51 -22.03 11.56
N VAL A 235 -12.66 -21.00 11.49
CA VAL A 235 -11.25 -21.16 11.18
C VAL A 235 -10.45 -21.18 12.46
N ARG A 236 -9.80 -22.30 12.77
CA ARG A 236 -9.20 -22.59 14.09
C ARG A 236 -7.69 -22.74 14.06
N GLU A 237 -7.12 -22.80 12.88
CA GLU A 237 -5.69 -23.01 12.70
C GLU A 237 -5.11 -21.90 11.83
N LYS A 238 -3.98 -21.36 12.25
CA LYS A 238 -3.14 -20.51 11.46
C LYS A 238 -2.12 -21.39 10.74
N MET A 239 -1.99 -21.23 9.45
CA MET A 239 -1.02 -21.96 8.64
C MET A 239 0.27 -21.15 8.54
N GLU A 240 1.40 -21.78 8.80
CA GLU A 240 2.71 -21.15 8.71
C GLU A 240 3.16 -20.97 7.26
N ALA A 241 2.79 -21.89 6.36
CA ALA A 241 3.10 -21.80 4.94
C ALA A 241 1.92 -22.19 4.07
N TYR A 242 1.64 -21.37 3.06
CA TYR A 242 0.49 -21.53 2.17
C TYR A 242 0.54 -22.84 1.34
N TYR A 243 1.74 -23.29 0.98
CA TYR A 243 1.96 -24.41 0.06
C TYR A 243 2.31 -25.74 0.73
N ASP A 244 2.60 -25.75 2.03
CA ASP A 244 3.12 -26.96 2.71
C ASP A 244 2.03 -27.98 3.02
N ASN A 245 0.75 -27.59 2.94
CA ASN A 245 -0.36 -28.50 3.15
C ASN A 245 -1.21 -28.59 1.88
N PRO A 246 -1.13 -29.69 1.11
CA PRO A 246 -2.04 -29.91 0.00
C PRO A 246 -3.49 -29.88 0.49
N PRO A 247 -4.44 -29.49 -0.37
CA PRO A 247 -5.83 -29.40 0.01
C PRO A 247 -6.31 -30.76 0.55
N SER A 248 -6.62 -30.80 1.84
CA SER A 248 -7.27 -31.97 2.44
C SER A 248 -8.66 -32.09 1.84
N LEU A 249 -9.08 -33.29 1.51
CA LEU A 249 -10.46 -33.60 1.08
C LEU A 249 -11.47 -33.40 2.23
N ASP A 250 -10.99 -33.20 3.46
CA ASP A 250 -11.82 -32.92 4.63
C ASP A 250 -12.43 -31.51 4.51
N SER A 251 -13.75 -31.43 4.47
CA SER A 251 -14.53 -30.20 4.32
C SER A 251 -14.21 -29.15 5.40
N ASN A 252 -13.80 -29.58 6.59
CA ASN A 252 -13.48 -28.68 7.71
C ASN A 252 -12.11 -28.02 7.60
N ARG A 253 -11.20 -28.53 6.74
CA ARG A 253 -9.84 -27.98 6.53
C ARG A 253 -9.71 -27.17 5.24
N ARG A 254 -10.81 -26.82 4.60
CA ARG A 254 -10.78 -25.98 3.39
C ARG A 254 -10.49 -24.52 3.68
N PHE A 255 -10.91 -24.04 4.85
CA PHE A 255 -10.68 -22.66 5.26
C PHE A 255 -9.31 -22.52 5.88
N ARG A 256 -8.61 -21.49 5.48
CA ARG A 256 -7.24 -21.20 5.90
C ARG A 256 -7.15 -19.80 6.48
N LEU A 257 -6.38 -19.68 7.55
CA LEU A 257 -5.89 -18.43 8.08
C LEU A 257 -4.39 -18.41 7.82
N THR A 258 -3.92 -17.46 7.04
CA THR A 258 -2.52 -17.32 6.67
C THR A 258 -2.05 -15.90 6.97
N VAL A 259 -0.74 -15.68 6.90
CA VAL A 259 -0.15 -14.36 6.90
C VAL A 259 0.21 -14.00 5.47
N SER A 260 -0.31 -12.89 4.98
CA SER A 260 0.01 -12.39 3.65
C SER A 260 1.46 -11.90 3.57
N ALA A 261 1.96 -11.70 2.35
CA ALA A 261 3.30 -11.14 2.14
C ALA A 261 3.47 -9.72 2.75
N SER A 262 2.37 -9.04 3.04
CA SER A 262 2.37 -7.72 3.69
C SER A 262 2.21 -7.77 5.21
N GLY A 263 2.19 -8.98 5.80
CA GLY A 263 2.04 -9.17 7.25
C GLY A 263 0.61 -9.09 7.78
N ASP A 264 -0.39 -8.97 6.90
CA ASP A 264 -1.79 -8.97 7.29
C ASP A 264 -2.31 -10.40 7.44
N MET A 265 -3.24 -10.61 8.38
CA MET A 265 -3.98 -11.86 8.45
C MET A 265 -4.91 -12.00 7.24
N GLU A 266 -4.93 -13.18 6.64
CA GLU A 266 -5.69 -13.48 5.44
C GLU A 266 -6.56 -14.72 5.64
N LEU A 267 -7.85 -14.62 5.28
CA LEU A 267 -8.76 -15.75 5.20
C LEU A 267 -8.91 -16.19 3.75
N SER A 268 -8.64 -17.45 3.50
CA SER A 268 -8.71 -18.05 2.17
C SER A 268 -9.35 -19.44 2.19
N ILE A 269 -9.61 -19.96 1.00
CA ILE A 269 -10.11 -21.33 0.80
C ILE A 269 -9.39 -21.98 -0.36
N SER A 270 -9.01 -23.24 -0.21
CA SER A 270 -8.31 -23.94 -1.27
C SER A 270 -9.20 -24.17 -2.49
N GLY A 271 -8.76 -23.70 -3.65
CA GLY A 271 -9.40 -23.93 -4.95
C GLY A 271 -10.72 -23.18 -5.15
N ALA A 272 -11.04 -22.17 -4.33
CA ALA A 272 -12.25 -21.38 -4.46
C ALA A 272 -12.10 -19.98 -3.86
N SER A 273 -13.04 -19.08 -4.17
CA SER A 273 -13.12 -17.75 -3.57
C SER A 273 -13.76 -17.83 -2.18
N PHE A 274 -12.99 -17.48 -1.14
CA PHE A 274 -13.51 -17.34 0.21
C PHE A 274 -14.64 -16.31 0.28
N ALA A 275 -14.41 -15.13 -0.32
CA ALA A 275 -15.37 -14.04 -0.29
C ALA A 275 -16.72 -14.41 -0.91
N GLN A 276 -16.71 -15.10 -2.05
CA GLN A 276 -17.94 -15.54 -2.72
C GLN A 276 -18.66 -16.63 -1.92
N LEU A 277 -17.95 -17.68 -1.48
CA LEU A 277 -18.54 -18.80 -0.75
C LEU A 277 -19.12 -18.39 0.58
N MET A 278 -18.47 -17.47 1.28
CA MET A 278 -18.92 -17.00 2.58
C MET A 278 -19.84 -15.77 2.47
N GLY A 279 -20.11 -15.29 1.26
CA GLY A 279 -20.89 -14.09 1.03
C GLY A 279 -20.30 -12.87 1.73
N ARG A 280 -18.96 -12.71 1.68
CA ARG A 280 -18.24 -11.65 2.38
C ARG A 280 -17.74 -10.59 1.42
N LYS A 281 -17.72 -9.35 1.92
CA LYS A 281 -17.29 -8.16 1.17
C LYS A 281 -16.38 -7.30 2.03
N VAL A 282 -15.69 -6.38 1.39
CA VAL A 282 -14.94 -5.31 2.07
C VAL A 282 -15.86 -4.54 3.01
N ASN A 283 -15.36 -4.16 4.18
CA ASN A 283 -16.06 -3.51 5.29
C ASN A 283 -17.08 -4.40 6.04
N GLU A 284 -17.26 -5.64 5.67
CA GLU A 284 -17.93 -6.62 6.53
C GLU A 284 -16.95 -7.17 7.58
N SER A 285 -17.48 -7.77 8.64
CA SER A 285 -16.67 -8.26 9.73
C SER A 285 -16.75 -9.77 9.91
N VAL A 286 -15.70 -10.30 10.51
CA VAL A 286 -15.62 -11.63 11.12
C VAL A 286 -15.37 -11.48 12.61
N ILE A 287 -15.66 -12.50 13.40
CA ILE A 287 -15.46 -12.45 14.84
C ILE A 287 -14.28 -13.35 15.20
N LEU A 288 -13.23 -12.76 15.76
CA LEU A 288 -12.15 -13.47 16.40
C LEU A 288 -12.55 -13.78 17.85
N LYS A 289 -12.49 -15.04 18.27
CA LYS A 289 -12.68 -15.45 19.65
C LYS A 289 -11.45 -16.21 20.14
N ILE A 290 -10.99 -15.84 21.33
CA ILE A 290 -9.85 -16.43 22.01
C ILE A 290 -10.42 -17.30 23.13
N LYS A 291 -9.98 -18.55 23.19
CA LYS A 291 -10.42 -19.52 24.21
C LYS A 291 -9.41 -19.58 25.35
N ASP A 292 -9.91 -19.86 26.54
CA ASP A 292 -9.06 -20.39 27.61
C ASP A 292 -8.52 -21.75 27.19
N GLU A 293 -7.35 -22.13 27.73
CA GLU A 293 -6.75 -23.45 27.51
C GLU A 293 -7.72 -24.59 27.78
#